data_037993df5a4354e3963dc7861e272f7a
#
_entry.id   037993df5a4354e3963dc7861e272f7a
#
_cell.length_a   1.000
_cell.length_b   1.000
_cell.length_c   1.000
_cell.angle_alpha   90.00
_cell.angle_beta   90.00
_cell.angle_gamma   90.00
#
_symmetry.space_group_name_H-M   'P 1'
#
loop_
_entity.id
_entity.type
_entity.pdbx_description
1 polymer ?
#
loop_
_entity_poly.entity_id
_entity_poly.type
_entity_poly.pdbx_seq_one_letter_code
_entity_poly.pdbx_strand_id
1 'polypeptide(L)'
;GETHRFRPLIDLYKAAGVKAGHPEGSLQVGLHSLGYVAATSRQAADEFFPGYAEAFTKVGKERGWPPVTRAGFDAQLGDKGALMVGSPDEVAEKILRHSEALGGVSRVTFQMDNAALPQNKLLKSIELIGEKVLPQIH
;
A
#
# COMPACT_ATOMS: atom_id res chain seq x y z
N GLY A 1 1.20 9.32 -4.19
CA GLY A 1 1.05 9.31 -5.66
C GLY A 1 0.73 7.93 -6.20
N GLU A 2 0.52 7.83 -7.50
CA GLU A 2 0.21 6.54 -8.13
C GLU A 2 1.46 5.65 -8.20
N THR A 3 1.32 4.40 -7.79
CA THR A 3 2.45 3.47 -7.63
C THR A 3 3.20 3.21 -8.93
N HIS A 4 2.51 3.08 -10.06
CA HIS A 4 3.13 2.82 -11.37
C HIS A 4 4.14 3.88 -11.82
N ARG A 5 4.05 5.09 -11.27
CA ARG A 5 4.96 6.20 -11.61
C ARG A 5 6.38 5.96 -11.13
N PHE A 6 6.60 5.01 -10.24
CA PHE A 6 7.93 4.65 -9.77
C PHE A 6 8.69 3.70 -10.70
N ARG A 7 8.05 3.18 -11.76
CA ARG A 7 8.67 2.23 -12.69
C ARG A 7 9.99 2.75 -13.28
N PRO A 8 10.10 4.01 -13.75
CA PRO A 8 11.36 4.50 -14.28
C PRO A 8 12.51 4.45 -13.28
N LEU A 9 12.24 4.71 -11.99
CA LEU A 9 13.27 4.63 -10.94
C LEU A 9 13.70 3.18 -10.70
N ILE A 10 12.78 2.24 -10.77
CA ILE A 10 13.10 0.81 -10.63
C ILE A 10 13.93 0.33 -11.80
N ASP A 11 13.59 0.74 -13.02
CA ASP A 11 14.36 0.40 -14.22
C ASP A 11 15.79 0.95 -14.13
N LEU A 12 15.95 2.18 -13.63
CA LEU A 12 17.26 2.78 -13.40
C LEU A 12 18.07 2.01 -12.35
N TYR A 13 17.43 1.63 -11.24
CA TYR A 13 18.06 0.83 -10.19
C TYR A 13 18.58 -0.50 -10.74
N LYS A 14 17.74 -1.21 -11.49
CA LYS A 14 18.12 -2.51 -12.05
C LYS A 14 19.21 -2.38 -13.10
N ALA A 15 19.14 -1.40 -13.97
CA ALA A 15 20.17 -1.13 -14.97
C ALA A 15 21.51 -0.80 -14.33
N ALA A 16 21.51 0.05 -13.31
CA ALA A 16 22.72 0.42 -12.57
C ALA A 16 23.32 -0.80 -11.83
N GLY A 17 22.49 -1.64 -11.25
CA GLY A 17 22.91 -2.86 -10.57
C GLY A 17 23.58 -3.85 -11.52
N VAL A 18 23.01 -4.08 -12.68
CA VAL A 18 23.59 -4.97 -13.70
C VAL A 18 24.92 -4.39 -14.21
N LYS A 19 24.98 -3.10 -14.48
CA LYS A 19 26.20 -2.40 -14.89
C LYS A 19 27.32 -2.52 -13.85
N ALA A 20 26.96 -2.54 -12.57
CA ALA A 20 27.90 -2.70 -11.47
C ALA A 20 28.33 -4.16 -11.22
N GLY A 21 27.80 -5.11 -12.00
CA GLY A 21 28.17 -6.54 -11.91
C GLY A 21 27.31 -7.38 -11.00
N HIS A 22 26.18 -6.84 -10.52
CA HIS A 22 25.23 -7.64 -9.71
C HIS A 22 24.36 -8.53 -10.60
N PRO A 23 24.09 -9.77 -10.20
CA PRO A 23 23.13 -10.62 -10.92
C PRO A 23 21.75 -9.97 -10.97
N GLU A 24 21.09 -10.01 -12.12
CA GLU A 24 19.77 -9.39 -12.31
C GLU A 24 18.74 -9.87 -11.28
N GLY A 25 18.72 -11.17 -11.02
CA GLY A 25 17.80 -11.77 -10.05
C GLY A 25 18.06 -11.40 -8.59
N SER A 26 19.21 -10.78 -8.26
CA SER A 26 19.51 -10.31 -6.92
C SER A 26 18.97 -8.90 -6.62
N LEU A 27 18.51 -8.20 -7.64
CA LEU A 27 18.04 -6.82 -7.52
C LEU A 27 16.54 -6.80 -7.19
N GLN A 28 16.24 -6.86 -5.91
CA GLN A 28 14.87 -6.98 -5.41
C GLN A 28 14.21 -5.63 -5.20
N VAL A 29 12.88 -5.61 -5.30
CA VAL A 29 12.04 -4.43 -5.10
C VAL A 29 11.00 -4.73 -4.03
N GLY A 30 10.88 -3.84 -3.05
CA GLY A 30 9.83 -3.90 -2.03
C GLY A 30 8.85 -2.75 -2.20
N LEU A 31 7.58 -3.00 -1.91
CA LEU A 31 6.53 -2.01 -1.88
C LEU A 31 6.07 -1.79 -0.44
N HIS A 32 6.15 -0.54 0.03
CA HIS A 32 5.64 -0.12 1.33
C HIS A 32 4.42 0.76 1.12
N SER A 33 3.31 0.40 1.76
CA SER A 33 2.06 1.15 1.62
C SER A 33 1.33 1.24 2.95
N LEU A 34 0.60 2.33 3.13
CA LEU A 34 -0.41 2.37 4.16
C LEU A 34 -1.49 1.36 3.78
N GLY A 35 -1.87 0.50 4.70
CA GLY A 35 -2.80 -0.56 4.39
C GLY A 35 -3.64 -1.00 5.58
N TYR A 36 -4.80 -1.54 5.26
CA TYR A 36 -5.73 -2.09 6.23
C TYR A 36 -6.73 -2.98 5.51
N VAL A 37 -6.89 -4.20 5.98
CA VAL A 37 -7.81 -5.18 5.39
C VAL A 37 -8.93 -5.46 6.39
N ALA A 38 -10.17 -5.38 5.92
CA ALA A 38 -11.36 -5.77 6.67
C ALA A 38 -12.21 -6.70 5.80
N ALA A 39 -13.32 -7.21 6.34
CA ALA A 39 -14.17 -8.17 5.63
C ALA A 39 -14.70 -7.63 4.30
N THR A 40 -15.03 -6.33 4.24
CA THR A 40 -15.46 -5.64 3.03
C THR A 40 -14.63 -4.39 2.80
N SER A 41 -14.54 -3.94 1.55
CA SER A 41 -13.80 -2.72 1.21
C SER A 41 -14.42 -1.47 1.82
N ARG A 42 -15.74 -1.41 1.90
CA ARG A 42 -16.43 -0.30 2.56
C ARG A 42 -16.10 -0.24 4.05
N GLN A 43 -16.14 -1.37 4.74
CA GLN A 43 -15.78 -1.46 6.14
C GLN A 43 -14.32 -1.03 6.36
N ALA A 44 -13.41 -1.50 5.53
CA ALA A 44 -11.99 -1.14 5.64
C ALA A 44 -11.80 0.37 5.48
N ALA A 45 -12.42 0.96 4.49
CA ALA A 45 -12.34 2.41 4.25
C ALA A 45 -12.93 3.22 5.41
N ASP A 46 -14.11 2.85 5.88
CA ASP A 46 -14.81 3.57 6.94
C ASP A 46 -14.09 3.46 8.28
N GLU A 47 -13.44 2.34 8.56
CA GLU A 47 -12.65 2.16 9.79
C GLU A 47 -11.29 2.88 9.74
N PHE A 48 -10.64 2.87 8.59
CA PHE A 48 -9.29 3.43 8.44
C PHE A 48 -9.29 4.95 8.29
N PHE A 49 -10.27 5.51 7.63
CA PHE A 49 -10.29 6.94 7.25
C PHE A 49 -10.19 7.91 8.43
N PRO A 50 -10.94 7.78 9.55
CA PRO A 50 -10.91 8.81 10.60
C PRO A 50 -9.53 9.05 11.18
N GLY A 51 -8.83 8.01 11.57
CA GLY A 51 -7.47 8.12 12.12
C GLY A 51 -6.45 8.55 11.07
N TYR A 52 -6.58 8.04 9.85
CA TYR A 52 -5.76 8.48 8.72
C TYR A 52 -5.90 9.98 8.47
N ALA A 53 -7.14 10.48 8.41
CA ALA A 53 -7.41 11.90 8.17
C ALA A 53 -6.85 12.79 9.27
N GLU A 54 -6.99 12.39 10.53
CA GLU A 54 -6.44 13.12 11.68
C GLU A 54 -4.92 13.20 11.61
N ALA A 55 -4.26 12.06 11.42
CA ALA A 55 -2.80 11.98 11.39
C ALA A 55 -2.22 12.80 10.23
N PHE A 56 -2.74 12.62 9.03
CA PHE A 56 -2.21 13.30 7.85
C PHE A 56 -2.61 14.77 7.74
N THR A 57 -3.73 15.17 8.31
CA THR A 57 -4.06 16.61 8.43
C THR A 57 -3.08 17.29 9.39
N LYS A 58 -2.73 16.64 10.50
CA LYS A 58 -1.76 17.16 11.45
C LYS A 58 -0.38 17.32 10.83
N VAL A 59 0.14 16.25 10.21
CA VAL A 59 1.44 16.28 9.51
C VAL A 59 1.42 17.29 8.36
N GLY A 60 0.32 17.36 7.65
CA GLY A 60 0.15 18.27 6.51
C GLY A 60 0.27 19.74 6.89
N LYS A 61 -0.16 20.14 8.08
CA LYS A 61 -0.01 21.52 8.56
C LYS A 61 1.46 21.94 8.61
N GLU A 62 2.34 21.04 9.02
CA GLU A 62 3.76 21.31 9.10
C GLU A 62 4.44 21.35 7.71
N ARG A 63 3.84 20.69 6.72
CA ARG A 63 4.38 20.56 5.36
C ARG A 63 3.67 21.43 4.33
N GLY A 64 2.71 22.22 4.73
CA GLY A 64 1.94 23.05 3.81
C GLY A 64 0.96 22.26 2.92
N TRP A 65 0.56 21.07 3.33
CA TRP A 65 -0.43 20.28 2.61
C TRP A 65 -1.86 20.68 3.02
N PRO A 66 -2.83 20.59 2.10
CA PRO A 66 -4.23 20.82 2.46
C PRO A 66 -4.74 19.72 3.40
N PRO A 67 -5.82 20.01 4.17
CA PRO A 67 -6.44 18.99 5.00
C PRO A 67 -6.89 17.78 4.18
N VAL A 68 -6.87 16.61 4.81
CA VAL A 68 -7.34 15.37 4.19
C VAL A 68 -8.85 15.40 4.04
N THR A 69 -9.34 15.07 2.84
CA THR A 69 -10.77 14.93 2.56
C THR A 69 -11.13 13.49 2.26
N ARG A 70 -12.39 13.11 2.48
CA ARG A 70 -12.86 11.77 2.12
C ARG A 70 -12.72 11.51 0.62
N ALA A 71 -13.03 12.48 -0.21
CA ALA A 71 -12.90 12.36 -1.66
C ALA A 71 -11.45 12.09 -2.09
N GLY A 72 -10.48 12.80 -1.50
CA GLY A 72 -9.06 12.56 -1.75
C GLY A 72 -8.60 11.20 -1.28
N PHE A 73 -9.09 10.75 -0.13
CA PHE A 73 -8.83 9.41 0.38
C PHE A 73 -9.40 8.34 -0.56
N ASP A 74 -10.67 8.47 -0.95
CA ASP A 74 -11.34 7.51 -1.83
C ASP A 74 -10.64 7.41 -3.20
N ALA A 75 -10.11 8.51 -3.71
CA ALA A 75 -9.33 8.51 -4.95
C ALA A 75 -8.07 7.64 -4.86
N GLN A 76 -7.47 7.52 -3.68
CA GLN A 76 -6.30 6.67 -3.45
C GLN A 76 -6.65 5.19 -3.21
N LEU A 77 -7.92 4.86 -3.02
CA LEU A 77 -8.40 3.48 -2.94
C LEU A 77 -8.55 2.83 -4.31
N GLY A 78 -8.56 3.61 -5.38
CA GLY A 78 -8.67 3.10 -6.76
C GLY A 78 -7.48 2.24 -7.17
N ASP A 79 -7.60 1.61 -8.32
CA ASP A 79 -6.64 0.61 -8.83
C ASP A 79 -5.20 1.10 -8.91
N LYS A 80 -5.00 2.37 -9.19
CA LYS A 80 -3.67 2.98 -9.32
C LYS A 80 -3.21 3.71 -8.07
N GLY A 81 -4.10 3.91 -7.10
CA GLY A 81 -3.82 4.64 -5.88
C GLY A 81 -2.85 3.91 -4.96
N ALA A 82 -2.27 4.65 -4.02
CA ALA A 82 -1.22 4.14 -3.14
C ALA A 82 -1.72 3.38 -1.91
N LEU A 83 -3.01 3.48 -1.56
CA LEU A 83 -3.54 2.86 -0.35
C LEU A 83 -3.93 1.41 -0.57
N MET A 84 -3.42 0.53 0.28
CA MET A 84 -3.78 -0.90 0.31
C MET A 84 -4.88 -1.14 1.34
N VAL A 85 -6.00 -0.45 1.18
CA VAL A 85 -7.16 -0.51 2.08
C VAL A 85 -8.34 -1.10 1.34
N GLY A 86 -8.88 -2.21 1.86
CA GLY A 86 -10.00 -2.87 1.19
C GLY A 86 -10.29 -4.26 1.73
N SER A 87 -11.14 -4.99 1.02
CA SER A 87 -11.38 -6.41 1.27
C SER A 87 -10.15 -7.25 0.91
N PRO A 88 -10.04 -8.49 1.42
CA PRO A 88 -8.93 -9.36 1.05
C PRO A 88 -8.74 -9.52 -0.47
N ASP A 89 -9.84 -9.72 -1.19
CA ASP A 89 -9.78 -9.93 -2.64
C ASP A 89 -9.31 -8.67 -3.39
N GLU A 90 -9.84 -7.51 -3.06
CA GLU A 90 -9.43 -6.26 -3.69
C GLU A 90 -7.98 -5.91 -3.41
N VAL A 91 -7.53 -6.11 -2.16
CA VAL A 91 -6.14 -5.86 -1.79
C VAL A 91 -5.19 -6.83 -2.50
N ALA A 92 -5.54 -8.10 -2.58
CA ALA A 92 -4.75 -9.10 -3.31
C ALA A 92 -4.61 -8.74 -4.80
N GLU A 93 -5.70 -8.40 -5.45
CA GLU A 93 -5.69 -7.95 -6.86
C GLU A 93 -4.82 -6.71 -7.05
N LYS A 94 -4.93 -5.76 -6.14
CA LYS A 94 -4.16 -4.51 -6.19
C LYS A 94 -2.67 -4.77 -6.03
N ILE A 95 -2.28 -5.65 -5.12
CA ILE A 95 -0.88 -6.06 -4.95
C ILE A 95 -0.33 -6.66 -6.24
N LEU A 96 -1.06 -7.59 -6.86
CA LEU A 96 -0.64 -8.21 -8.12
C LEU A 96 -0.52 -7.19 -9.25
N ARG A 97 -1.46 -6.26 -9.35
CA ARG A 97 -1.46 -5.20 -10.34
C ARG A 97 -0.27 -4.24 -10.16
N HIS A 98 0.01 -3.84 -8.92
CA HIS A 98 1.18 -3.00 -8.63
C HIS A 98 2.49 -3.75 -8.88
N SER A 99 2.56 -5.02 -8.53
CA SER A 99 3.73 -5.85 -8.81
C SER A 99 4.01 -5.90 -10.31
N GLU A 100 3.00 -6.16 -11.12
CA GLU A 100 3.13 -6.16 -12.57
C GLU A 100 3.60 -4.81 -13.12
N ALA A 101 2.97 -3.73 -12.68
CA ALA A 101 3.32 -2.37 -13.11
C ALA A 101 4.77 -1.99 -12.77
N LEU A 102 5.31 -2.51 -11.68
CA LEU A 102 6.68 -2.25 -11.23
C LEU A 102 7.72 -3.26 -11.76
N GLY A 103 7.28 -4.27 -12.50
CA GLY A 103 8.16 -5.30 -13.02
C GLY A 103 8.50 -6.42 -12.05
N GLY A 104 7.68 -6.62 -11.05
CA GLY A 104 7.82 -7.64 -10.01
C GLY A 104 8.27 -7.08 -8.68
N VAL A 105 7.55 -7.43 -7.61
CA VAL A 105 7.85 -7.05 -6.22
C VAL A 105 8.06 -8.31 -5.42
N SER A 106 9.11 -8.32 -4.61
CA SER A 106 9.43 -9.45 -3.74
C SER A 106 8.88 -9.31 -2.32
N ARG A 107 8.46 -8.11 -1.95
CA ARG A 107 7.94 -7.83 -0.60
C ARG A 107 6.91 -6.71 -0.64
N VAL A 108 5.82 -6.88 0.12
CA VAL A 108 4.85 -5.83 0.38
C VAL A 108 4.76 -5.63 1.90
N THR A 109 4.89 -4.39 2.34
CA THR A 109 4.78 -4.02 3.75
C THR A 109 3.56 -3.12 3.95
N PHE A 110 2.72 -3.46 4.91
CA PHE A 110 1.56 -2.68 5.30
C PHE A 110 1.89 -1.85 6.53
N GLN A 111 1.71 -0.55 6.44
CA GLN A 111 1.76 0.34 7.61
C GLN A 111 0.34 0.61 8.08
N MET A 112 0.02 0.20 9.32
CA MET A 112 -1.33 0.27 9.87
C MET A 112 -1.45 1.16 11.11
N ASP A 113 -0.33 1.52 11.72
CA ASP A 113 -0.28 2.17 13.03
C ASP A 113 -0.73 3.63 13.03
N ASN A 114 -0.68 4.28 11.88
CA ASN A 114 -0.97 5.72 11.76
C ASN A 114 -2.46 6.07 11.74
N ALA A 115 -3.35 5.09 11.69
CA ALA A 115 -4.80 5.30 11.72
C ALA A 115 -5.41 5.16 13.13
N ALA A 116 -4.57 4.98 14.15
CA ALA A 116 -4.99 4.87 15.56
C ALA A 116 -6.11 3.85 15.80
N LEU A 117 -6.06 2.73 15.10
CA LEU A 117 -7.06 1.67 15.21
C LEU A 117 -6.90 0.86 16.50
N PRO A 118 -8.01 0.36 17.09
CA PRO A 118 -7.93 -0.54 18.25
C PRO A 118 -7.12 -1.80 17.94
N GLN A 119 -6.45 -2.33 18.94
CA GLN A 119 -5.62 -3.54 18.83
C GLN A 119 -6.36 -4.73 18.22
N ASN A 120 -7.61 -4.96 18.61
CA ASN A 120 -8.40 -6.06 18.09
C ASN A 120 -8.65 -5.95 16.57
N LYS A 121 -8.82 -4.73 16.07
CA LYS A 121 -8.98 -4.50 14.62
C LYS A 121 -7.69 -4.69 13.85
N LEU A 122 -6.57 -4.25 14.41
CA LEU A 122 -5.26 -4.48 13.81
C LEU A 122 -4.93 -5.97 13.73
N LEU A 123 -5.17 -6.72 14.81
CA LEU A 123 -4.94 -8.16 14.82
C LEU A 123 -5.83 -8.89 13.81
N LYS A 124 -7.10 -8.49 13.71
CA LYS A 124 -8.01 -9.07 12.71
C LYS A 124 -7.58 -8.77 11.28
N SER A 125 -7.08 -7.57 11.03
CA SER A 125 -6.53 -7.22 9.71
C SER A 125 -5.31 -8.07 9.35
N ILE A 126 -4.39 -8.26 10.29
CA ILE A 126 -3.21 -9.12 10.11
C ILE A 126 -3.64 -10.57 9.81
N GLU A 127 -4.61 -11.09 10.54
CA GLU A 127 -5.18 -12.42 10.32
C GLU A 127 -5.74 -12.55 8.90
N LEU A 128 -6.55 -11.57 8.45
CA LEU A 128 -7.13 -11.56 7.12
C LEU A 128 -6.05 -11.49 6.02
N ILE A 129 -5.00 -10.71 6.25
CA ILE A 129 -3.87 -10.65 5.31
C ILE A 129 -3.20 -12.02 5.20
N GLY A 130 -2.91 -12.66 6.31
CA GLY A 130 -2.26 -13.98 6.31
C GLY A 130 -3.11 -15.09 5.73
N GLU A 131 -4.39 -15.12 6.07
CA GLU A 131 -5.31 -16.21 5.68
C GLU A 131 -5.95 -16.02 4.31
N LYS A 132 -6.23 -14.79 3.91
CA LYS A 132 -7.05 -14.49 2.73
C LYS A 132 -6.31 -13.74 1.63
N VAL A 133 -5.35 -12.88 1.95
CA VAL A 133 -4.58 -12.14 0.94
C VAL A 133 -3.36 -12.95 0.48
N LEU A 134 -2.57 -13.40 1.43
CA LEU A 134 -1.31 -14.11 1.13
C LEU A 134 -1.46 -15.31 0.18
N PRO A 135 -2.46 -16.20 0.33
CA PRO A 135 -2.65 -17.30 -0.61
C PRO A 135 -2.93 -16.87 -2.05
N GLN A 136 -3.46 -15.67 -2.27
CA GLN A 136 -3.80 -15.18 -3.60
C GLN A 136 -2.62 -14.54 -4.34
N ILE A 137 -1.55 -14.18 -3.64
CA ILE A 137 -0.40 -13.48 -4.23
C ILE A 137 0.85 -14.34 -4.37
N HIS A 138 0.74 -15.60 -3.99
CA HIS A 138 1.83 -16.58 -4.17
C HIS A 138 1.71 -17.34 -5.47
#